data_d27991690d4073946e283209a3e8cb30
#
_entry.id   d27991690d4073946e283209a3e8cb30
#
_cell.length_a   1.000
_cell.length_b   1.000
_cell.length_c   1.000
_cell.angle_alpha   90.00
_cell.angle_beta   90.00
_cell.angle_gamma   90.00
#
_symmetry.space_group_name_H-M   'P 1'
#
loop_
_entity.id
_entity.type
_entity.pdbx_description
1 polymer ?
#
loop_
_entity_poly.entity_id
_entity_poly.type
_entity_poly.pdbx_seq_one_letter_code
_entity_poly.pdbx_strand_id
1 'polypeptide(L)'
;MSRDEKNELLNQLIQIFLNLRNDYDTGLMGAIGELYAEVKLGMQKASRGTRGYDGFINGRKVSIKSKERLDRPSVAYAEIRDNVMGLADDLLLVQMDEHGTLIHYLAPLDRLVGRRVNGGVRYYLSEIIALNNE
;
A
#
# COMPACT_ATOMS: atom_id res chain seq x y z
N MET A 1 -9.26 9.95 17.06
CA MET A 1 -10.27 9.27 16.24
C MET A 1 -10.30 7.81 16.60
N SER A 2 -11.45 7.26 16.90
CA SER A 2 -11.61 5.83 17.21
C SER A 2 -11.44 4.98 15.95
N ARG A 3 -11.28 3.65 16.14
CA ARG A 3 -11.23 2.72 15.03
C ARG A 3 -12.51 2.75 14.21
N ASP A 4 -13.67 2.84 14.88
CA ASP A 4 -14.97 2.90 14.19
C ASP A 4 -15.10 4.18 13.36
N GLU A 5 -14.67 5.30 13.89
CA GLU A 5 -14.65 6.57 13.17
C GLU A 5 -13.71 6.50 11.94
N LYS A 6 -12.53 5.89 12.08
CA LYS A 6 -11.60 5.69 10.98
C LYS A 6 -12.17 4.76 9.91
N ASN A 7 -12.88 3.71 10.33
CA ASN A 7 -13.53 2.78 9.39
C ASN A 7 -14.62 3.49 8.58
N GLU A 8 -15.42 4.33 9.24
CA GLU A 8 -16.43 5.13 8.55
C GLU A 8 -15.79 6.11 7.57
N LEU A 9 -14.72 6.79 7.97
CA LEU A 9 -13.98 7.69 7.11
C LEU A 9 -13.40 6.94 5.90
N LEU A 10 -12.87 5.74 6.10
CA LEU A 10 -12.38 4.89 5.01
C LEU A 10 -13.48 4.63 3.99
N ASN A 11 -14.67 4.25 4.45
CA ASN A 11 -15.80 3.99 3.56
C ASN A 11 -16.22 5.25 2.79
N GLN A 12 -16.21 6.41 3.45
CA GLN A 12 -16.51 7.69 2.79
C GLN A 12 -15.47 8.04 1.73
N LEU A 13 -14.18 7.85 2.02
CA LEU A 13 -13.11 8.13 1.06
C LEU A 13 -13.18 7.22 -0.15
N ILE A 14 -13.52 5.94 0.04
CA ILE A 14 -13.72 5.01 -1.07
C ILE A 14 -14.84 5.52 -1.99
N GLN A 15 -15.97 5.96 -1.43
CA GLN A 15 -17.08 6.47 -2.24
C GLN A 15 -16.70 7.75 -2.98
N ILE A 16 -16.01 8.66 -2.33
CA ILE A 16 -15.51 9.89 -2.97
C ILE A 16 -14.59 9.54 -4.13
N PHE A 17 -13.64 8.64 -3.88
CA PHE A 17 -12.69 8.19 -4.90
C PHE A 17 -13.41 7.58 -6.12
N LEU A 18 -14.35 6.67 -5.90
CA LEU A 18 -15.11 6.02 -6.96
C LEU A 18 -15.91 7.04 -7.82
N ASN A 19 -16.41 8.09 -7.19
CA ASN A 19 -17.18 9.12 -7.89
C ASN A 19 -16.30 10.06 -8.71
N LEU A 20 -15.04 10.26 -8.32
CA LEU A 20 -14.17 11.26 -8.93
C LEU A 20 -13.09 10.69 -9.85
N ARG A 21 -12.74 9.41 -9.72
CA ARG A 21 -11.54 8.83 -10.33
C ARG A 21 -11.46 8.92 -11.86
N ASN A 22 -12.61 8.94 -12.53
CA ASN A 22 -12.65 8.98 -13.99
C ASN A 22 -12.40 10.40 -14.56
N ASP A 23 -12.63 11.42 -13.74
CA ASP A 23 -12.57 12.82 -14.18
C ASP A 23 -11.46 13.61 -13.50
N TYR A 24 -10.97 13.14 -12.34
CA TYR A 24 -10.00 13.87 -11.53
C TYR A 24 -8.91 12.97 -11.00
N ASP A 25 -7.69 13.51 -10.89
CA ASP A 25 -6.61 12.90 -10.12
C ASP A 25 -6.76 13.38 -8.68
N THR A 26 -7.23 12.49 -7.80
CA THR A 26 -7.61 12.85 -6.43
C THR A 26 -6.48 12.72 -5.42
N GLY A 27 -5.46 11.89 -5.71
CA GLY A 27 -4.43 11.56 -4.73
C GLY A 27 -4.94 10.77 -3.51
N LEU A 28 -6.19 10.26 -3.54
CA LEU A 28 -6.81 9.64 -2.36
C LEU A 28 -6.34 8.20 -2.10
N MET A 29 -5.77 7.51 -3.10
CA MET A 29 -5.38 6.10 -2.92
C MET A 29 -4.38 5.91 -1.78
N GLY A 30 -3.45 6.83 -1.61
CA GLY A 30 -2.49 6.78 -0.50
C GLY A 30 -3.18 6.82 0.86
N ALA A 31 -4.08 7.77 1.06
CA ALA A 31 -4.84 7.90 2.30
C ALA A 31 -5.74 6.69 2.56
N ILE A 32 -6.38 6.17 1.52
CA ILE A 32 -7.22 4.97 1.60
C ILE A 32 -6.38 3.77 2.07
N GLY A 33 -5.21 3.56 1.49
CA GLY A 33 -4.31 2.46 1.88
C GLY A 33 -3.85 2.57 3.33
N GLU A 34 -3.48 3.75 3.77
CA GLU A 34 -3.07 3.98 5.16
C GLU A 34 -4.20 3.74 6.15
N LEU A 35 -5.40 4.27 5.88
CA LEU A 35 -6.56 4.03 6.73
C LEU A 35 -6.94 2.55 6.77
N TYR A 36 -6.90 1.88 5.63
CA TYR A 36 -7.14 0.44 5.54
C TYR A 36 -6.18 -0.33 6.45
N ALA A 37 -4.89 -0.02 6.39
CA ALA A 37 -3.88 -0.67 7.23
C ALA A 37 -4.15 -0.45 8.73
N GLU A 38 -4.53 0.76 9.13
CA GLU A 38 -4.87 1.04 10.52
C GLU A 38 -6.10 0.27 10.97
N VAL A 39 -7.17 0.28 10.17
CA VAL A 39 -8.48 -0.28 10.55
C VAL A 39 -8.48 -1.81 10.46
N LYS A 40 -7.91 -2.38 9.40
CA LYS A 40 -8.00 -3.82 9.11
C LYS A 40 -6.81 -4.61 9.61
N LEU A 41 -5.63 -4.01 9.69
CA LEU A 41 -4.40 -4.72 10.06
C LEU A 41 -3.81 -4.25 11.39
N GLY A 42 -4.46 -3.29 12.05
CA GLY A 42 -3.99 -2.77 13.33
C GLY A 42 -2.68 -2.00 13.23
N MET A 43 -2.38 -1.41 12.08
CA MET A 43 -1.16 -0.63 11.92
C MET A 43 -1.14 0.53 12.90
N GLN A 44 0.01 0.71 13.57
CA GLN A 44 0.30 1.92 14.32
C GLN A 44 0.97 2.91 13.37
N LYS A 45 0.30 4.01 13.11
CA LYS A 45 0.79 5.01 12.15
C LYS A 45 2.09 5.63 12.63
N ALA A 46 3.06 5.79 11.74
CA ALA A 46 4.28 6.53 12.02
C ALA A 46 3.99 8.02 12.16
N SER A 47 4.88 8.73 12.83
CA SER A 47 4.77 10.18 12.96
C SER A 47 4.77 10.84 11.59
N ARG A 48 3.98 11.90 11.45
CA ARG A 48 3.92 12.66 10.20
C ARG A 48 5.32 13.13 9.81
N GLY A 49 5.68 12.93 8.54
CA GLY A 49 7.00 13.27 8.03
C GLY A 49 8.05 12.18 8.22
N THR A 50 7.69 11.03 8.82
CA THR A 50 8.60 9.89 8.90
C THR A 50 8.96 9.43 7.51
N ARG A 51 10.26 9.21 7.30
CA ARG A 51 10.81 8.87 6.00
C ARG A 51 10.96 7.36 5.87
N GLY A 52 10.49 6.82 4.73
CA GLY A 52 10.79 5.46 4.31
C GLY A 52 9.84 4.38 4.81
N TYR A 53 8.96 4.69 5.75
CA TYR A 53 7.90 3.78 6.18
C TYR A 53 6.70 4.55 6.71
N ASP A 54 5.54 3.89 6.69
CA ASP A 54 4.25 4.53 6.99
C ASP A 54 3.71 4.18 8.37
N GLY A 55 4.17 3.10 8.95
CA GLY A 55 3.73 2.66 10.26
C GLY A 55 4.34 1.33 10.67
N PHE A 56 3.77 0.76 11.75
CA PHE A 56 4.22 -0.52 12.32
C PHE A 56 3.08 -1.52 12.33
N ILE A 57 3.34 -2.72 11.83
CA ILE A 57 2.44 -3.87 11.96
C ILE A 57 3.23 -4.96 12.66
N ASN A 58 2.74 -5.44 13.80
CA ASN A 58 3.43 -6.42 14.64
C ASN A 58 4.89 -6.01 14.96
N GLY A 59 5.12 -4.73 15.21
CA GLY A 59 6.43 -4.19 15.55
C GLY A 59 7.38 -4.04 14.37
N ARG A 60 6.96 -4.37 13.16
CA ARG A 60 7.79 -4.26 11.95
C ARG A 60 7.41 -2.99 11.18
N LYS A 61 8.41 -2.33 10.63
CA LYS A 61 8.22 -1.10 9.83
C LYS A 61 7.67 -1.45 8.46
N VAL A 62 6.57 -0.83 8.07
CA VAL A 62 5.84 -1.15 6.85
C VAL A 62 5.79 0.06 5.92
N SER A 63 6.16 -0.17 4.66
CA SER A 63 5.92 0.78 3.57
C SER A 63 4.66 0.36 2.82
N ILE A 64 3.71 1.27 2.69
CA ILE A 64 2.43 1.00 2.03
C ILE A 64 2.46 1.53 0.60
N LYS A 65 2.04 0.69 -0.33
CA LYS A 65 1.78 1.08 -1.71
C LYS A 65 0.34 0.74 -2.04
N SER A 66 -0.40 1.72 -2.54
CA SER A 66 -1.83 1.56 -2.83
C SER A 66 -2.04 1.73 -4.32
N LYS A 67 -2.76 0.80 -4.92
CA LYS A 67 -3.00 0.80 -6.37
C LYS A 67 -4.42 0.34 -6.67
N GLU A 68 -4.99 0.88 -7.75
CA GLU A 68 -6.16 0.26 -8.33
C GLU A 68 -5.75 -1.08 -8.92
N ARG A 69 -6.68 -2.04 -8.90
CA ARG A 69 -6.43 -3.37 -9.44
C ARG A 69 -6.07 -3.27 -10.92
N LEU A 70 -4.98 -3.92 -11.29
CA LEU A 70 -4.49 -3.94 -12.66
C LEU A 70 -4.70 -5.34 -13.24
N ASP A 71 -5.12 -5.39 -14.50
CA ASP A 71 -5.37 -6.65 -15.21
C ASP A 71 -4.08 -7.42 -15.51
N ARG A 72 -2.93 -6.77 -15.38
CA ARG A 72 -1.62 -7.33 -15.75
C ARG A 72 -0.61 -7.24 -14.61
N PRO A 73 -0.72 -8.11 -13.59
CA PRO A 73 0.19 -8.10 -12.43
C PRO A 73 1.66 -8.26 -12.79
N SER A 74 1.96 -8.88 -13.93
CA SER A 74 3.35 -9.09 -14.38
C SER A 74 4.04 -7.80 -14.82
N VAL A 75 3.31 -6.75 -15.13
CA VAL A 75 3.89 -5.45 -15.54
C VAL A 75 3.69 -4.37 -14.49
N ALA A 76 2.75 -4.55 -13.57
CA ALA A 76 2.51 -3.60 -12.49
C ALA A 76 3.55 -3.78 -11.38
N TYR A 77 3.97 -2.68 -10.76
CA TYR A 77 5.02 -2.72 -9.75
C TYR A 77 4.81 -1.67 -8.67
N ALA A 78 5.43 -1.92 -7.52
CA ALA A 78 5.67 -0.94 -6.47
C ALA A 78 7.18 -0.60 -6.48
N GLU A 79 7.52 0.68 -6.43
CA GLU A 79 8.92 1.10 -6.47
C GLU A 79 9.35 1.67 -5.13
N ILE A 80 10.54 1.25 -4.67
CA ILE A 80 11.21 1.84 -3.51
C ILE A 80 12.47 2.52 -4.00
N ARG A 81 12.55 3.83 -3.74
CA ARG A 81 13.69 4.66 -4.16
C ARG A 81 14.92 4.37 -3.32
N ASP A 82 16.09 4.52 -3.92
CA ASP A 82 17.38 4.25 -3.24
C ASP A 82 17.55 5.05 -1.95
N ASN A 83 17.07 6.29 -1.91
CA ASN A 83 17.23 7.17 -0.76
C ASN A 83 16.41 6.74 0.46
N VAL A 84 15.47 5.81 0.31
CA VAL A 84 14.67 5.23 1.41
C VAL A 84 14.80 3.72 1.49
N MET A 85 15.68 3.12 0.69
CA MET A 85 15.91 1.68 0.70
C MET A 85 16.45 1.23 2.06
N GLY A 86 15.92 0.13 2.57
CA GLY A 86 16.34 -0.44 3.86
C GLY A 86 15.68 0.21 5.08
N LEU A 87 14.84 1.24 4.91
CA LEU A 87 14.17 1.90 6.03
C LEU A 87 12.89 1.17 6.45
N ALA A 88 12.27 0.39 5.57
CA ALA A 88 11.14 -0.46 5.91
C ALA A 88 11.54 -1.94 5.94
N ASP A 89 10.86 -2.72 6.77
CA ASP A 89 11.03 -4.18 6.85
C ASP A 89 10.12 -4.90 5.86
N ASP A 90 8.91 -4.40 5.71
CA ASP A 90 7.86 -5.05 4.92
C ASP A 90 7.25 -4.08 3.91
N LEU A 91 6.78 -4.65 2.81
CA LEU A 91 5.99 -3.95 1.82
C LEU A 91 4.53 -4.42 1.94
N LEU A 92 3.62 -3.48 2.15
CA LEU A 92 2.18 -3.73 2.14
C LEU A 92 1.61 -3.15 0.86
N LEU A 93 1.06 -4.02 0.03
CA LEU A 93 0.34 -3.62 -1.18
C LEU A 93 -1.15 -3.67 -0.89
N VAL A 94 -1.83 -2.54 -1.04
CA VAL A 94 -3.29 -2.45 -0.95
C VAL A 94 -3.82 -2.19 -2.35
N GLN A 95 -4.74 -3.04 -2.79
CA GLN A 95 -5.37 -2.91 -4.11
C GLN A 95 -6.86 -2.68 -3.97
N MET A 96 -7.37 -1.81 -4.83
CA MET A 96 -8.81 -1.55 -4.95
C MET A 96 -9.30 -2.06 -6.29
N ASP A 97 -10.37 -2.85 -6.28
CA ASP A 97 -11.02 -3.28 -7.51
C ASP A 97 -11.97 -2.19 -8.06
N GLU A 98 -12.64 -2.50 -9.15
CA GLU A 98 -13.55 -1.57 -9.83
C GLU A 98 -14.77 -1.18 -8.99
N HIS A 99 -15.12 -1.99 -7.99
CA HIS A 99 -16.27 -1.76 -7.11
C HIS A 99 -15.88 -1.10 -5.78
N GLY A 100 -14.59 -0.81 -5.57
CA GLY A 100 -14.10 -0.22 -4.33
C GLY A 100 -13.78 -1.24 -3.23
N THR A 101 -13.74 -2.52 -3.57
CA THR A 101 -13.32 -3.56 -2.62
C THR A 101 -11.81 -3.56 -2.49
N LEU A 102 -11.33 -3.55 -1.24
CA LEU A 102 -9.90 -3.53 -0.94
C LEU A 102 -9.40 -4.92 -0.57
N ILE A 103 -8.25 -5.27 -1.10
CA ILE A 103 -7.48 -6.47 -0.72
C ILE A 103 -6.04 -6.06 -0.47
N HIS A 104 -5.30 -6.88 0.28
CA HIS A 104 -3.91 -6.56 0.58
C HIS A 104 -2.99 -7.77 0.49
N TYR A 105 -1.71 -7.49 0.27
CA TYR A 105 -0.63 -8.45 0.30
C TYR A 105 0.51 -7.85 1.12
N LEU A 106 0.97 -8.57 2.13
CA LEU A 106 2.09 -8.15 2.98
C LEU A 106 3.28 -9.06 2.70
N ALA A 107 4.43 -8.48 2.41
CA ALA A 107 5.62 -9.25 2.08
C ALA A 107 6.87 -8.66 2.75
N PRO A 108 7.70 -9.50 3.42
CA PRO A 108 9.01 -9.05 3.88
C PRO A 108 9.86 -8.64 2.68
N LEU A 109 10.45 -7.44 2.73
CA LEU A 109 11.25 -6.93 1.62
C LEU A 109 12.49 -7.79 1.34
N ASP A 110 13.06 -8.40 2.39
CA ASP A 110 14.24 -9.27 2.24
C ASP A 110 13.95 -10.59 1.51
N ARG A 111 12.66 -10.95 1.34
CA ARG A 111 12.24 -12.12 0.57
C ARG A 111 11.82 -11.79 -0.87
N LEU A 112 11.80 -10.50 -1.21
CA LEU A 112 11.49 -10.04 -2.57
C LEU A 112 12.78 -9.80 -3.33
N VAL A 113 12.84 -10.25 -4.58
CA VAL A 113 14.01 -10.05 -5.44
C VAL A 113 14.00 -8.66 -6.04
N GLY A 114 12.89 -8.29 -6.65
CA GLY A 114 12.76 -7.01 -7.33
C GLY A 114 13.60 -6.90 -8.58
N ARG A 115 13.57 -5.73 -9.19
CA ARG A 115 14.39 -5.41 -10.36
C ARG A 115 15.00 -4.02 -10.16
N ARG A 116 16.33 -3.96 -10.24
CA ARG A 116 17.06 -2.68 -10.16
C ARG A 116 16.70 -1.82 -11.37
N VAL A 117 16.34 -0.57 -11.11
CA VAL A 117 16.12 0.45 -12.12
C VAL A 117 16.92 1.71 -11.74
N ASN A 118 16.92 2.71 -12.59
CA ASN A 118 17.60 3.96 -12.26
C ASN A 118 16.94 4.62 -11.05
N GLY A 119 17.67 4.70 -9.95
CA GLY A 119 17.25 5.38 -8.72
C GLY A 119 16.40 4.56 -7.76
N GLY A 120 16.18 3.26 -8.02
CA GLY A 120 15.38 2.44 -7.11
C GLY A 120 15.29 0.98 -7.48
N VAL A 121 14.38 0.28 -6.82
CA VAL A 121 14.05 -1.13 -7.09
C VAL A 121 12.55 -1.24 -7.30
N ARG A 122 12.15 -1.94 -8.36
CA ARG A 122 10.75 -2.26 -8.65
C ARG A 122 10.44 -3.66 -8.16
N TYR A 123 9.39 -3.78 -7.38
CA TYR A 123 8.85 -5.05 -6.90
C TYR A 123 7.54 -5.30 -7.64
N TYR A 124 7.54 -6.30 -8.53
CA TYR A 124 6.36 -6.58 -9.35
C TYR A 124 5.25 -7.22 -8.54
N LEU A 125 4.01 -6.87 -8.84
CA LEU A 125 2.84 -7.38 -8.12
C LEU A 125 2.75 -8.89 -8.17
N SER A 126 3.11 -9.50 -9.31
CA SER A 126 3.13 -10.96 -9.46
C SER A 126 4.04 -11.63 -8.44
N GLU A 127 5.20 -11.06 -8.16
CA GLU A 127 6.14 -11.57 -7.15
C GLU A 127 5.56 -11.46 -5.73
N ILE A 128 4.98 -10.29 -5.42
CA ILE A 128 4.36 -10.04 -4.11
C ILE A 128 3.20 -11.00 -3.87
N ILE A 129 2.34 -11.18 -4.86
CA ILE A 129 1.19 -12.08 -4.80
C ILE A 129 1.65 -13.53 -4.64
N ALA A 130 2.64 -13.95 -5.42
CA ALA A 130 3.17 -15.31 -5.34
C ALA A 130 3.75 -15.62 -3.95
N LEU A 131 4.46 -14.68 -3.33
CA LEU A 131 5.01 -14.85 -2.00
C LEU A 131 3.90 -15.04 -0.95
N ASN A 132 2.77 -14.35 -1.10
CA ASN A 132 1.64 -14.49 -0.20
C ASN A 132 0.88 -15.82 -0.37
N ASN A 133 1.08 -16.51 -1.47
CA ASN A 133 0.43 -17.80 -1.77
C ASN A 133 1.31 -19.02 -1.42
N GLU A 134 2.45 -18.81 -0.82
CA GLU A 134 3.32 -19.90 -0.35
C GLU A 134 2.73 -20.64 0.85
#